data_34323efc0bfd5fd35f60083f4a648e07
#
_entry.id   34323efc0bfd5fd35f60083f4a648e07
#
_cell.length_a   1.000
_cell.length_b   1.000
_cell.length_c   1.000
_cell.angle_alpha   90.00
_cell.angle_beta   90.00
_cell.angle_gamma   90.00
#
_symmetry.space_group_name_H-M   'P 1'
#
loop_
_entity.id
_entity.type
_entity.pdbx_description
1 polymer ?
#
loop_
_entity_poly.entity_id
_entity_poly.type
_entity_poly.pdbx_seq_one_letter_code
_entity_poly.pdbx_strand_id
1 'polypeptide(L)'
;MSIEYEFYRNPDSQGTKKKRYHARVVPTGRISTDQLAQEIQKECTLTVSDVKSVLIALADKMAEHLGEGRKVHLKDIGYFQVNLHCKEEVHTTHAVRSENVEFKSVSFRADTNLKESLKKQKIRRSKNKPHSMPMTEQQIDEKLTEHFAQNPILTRRDFQFLCLQVKSTACRILRKLVEEGKLKNISTPRNPVYVPDNGFYGSV
;
A
#
# COMPACT_ATOMS: atom_id res chain seq x y z
N MET A 1 -13.56 17.40 -1.19
CA MET A 1 -12.57 16.30 -1.20
C MET A 1 -12.49 15.71 -2.61
N SER A 2 -11.36 15.09 -2.99
CA SER A 2 -11.21 14.45 -4.30
C SER A 2 -10.38 13.18 -4.15
N ILE A 3 -10.74 12.15 -4.93
CA ILE A 3 -9.97 10.91 -5.02
C ILE A 3 -8.85 11.14 -6.03
N GLU A 4 -7.61 10.97 -5.60
CA GLU A 4 -6.46 11.09 -6.49
C GLU A 4 -6.12 9.74 -7.11
N TYR A 5 -5.79 9.73 -8.41
CA TYR A 5 -5.39 8.52 -9.13
C TYR A 5 -4.15 8.74 -9.97
N GLU A 6 -3.47 7.63 -10.34
CA GLU A 6 -2.41 7.62 -11.33
C GLU A 6 -2.54 6.36 -12.20
N PHE A 7 -2.00 6.44 -13.43
CA PHE A 7 -2.02 5.33 -14.38
C PHE A 7 -0.82 4.40 -14.20
N TYR A 8 -1.08 3.11 -14.12
CA TYR A 8 -0.09 2.05 -14.06
C TYR A 8 -0.17 1.17 -15.31
N ARG A 9 1.00 0.78 -15.82
CA ARG A 9 1.05 -0.13 -16.95
C ARG A 9 0.63 -1.53 -16.52
N ASN A 10 -0.24 -2.16 -17.31
CA ASN A 10 -0.57 -3.57 -17.11
C ASN A 10 0.63 -4.46 -17.46
N PRO A 11 0.86 -5.54 -16.69
CA PRO A 11 1.79 -6.58 -17.13
C PRO A 11 1.35 -7.13 -18.47
N ASP A 12 2.30 -7.32 -19.38
CA ASP A 12 2.03 -7.87 -20.71
C ASP A 12 2.04 -9.40 -20.63
N SER A 13 0.90 -10.00 -20.33
CA SER A 13 0.74 -11.45 -20.16
C SER A 13 0.61 -12.22 -21.48
N GLN A 14 0.45 -11.51 -22.62
CA GLN A 14 0.15 -12.14 -23.91
C GLN A 14 1.08 -11.70 -25.06
N GLY A 15 2.20 -11.01 -24.79
CA GLY A 15 3.15 -10.59 -25.83
C GLY A 15 2.57 -9.60 -26.86
N THR A 16 1.38 -9.05 -26.62
CA THR A 16 0.78 -8.04 -27.47
C THR A 16 1.48 -6.70 -27.22
N LYS A 17 2.15 -6.15 -28.24
CA LYS A 17 2.90 -4.87 -28.18
C LYS A 17 2.06 -3.65 -27.77
N LYS A 18 0.77 -3.79 -27.48
CA LYS A 18 -0.11 -2.69 -27.08
C LYS A 18 0.02 -2.40 -25.60
N LYS A 19 0.61 -1.26 -25.25
CA LYS A 19 0.70 -0.76 -23.85
C LYS A 19 -0.72 -0.47 -23.33
N ARG A 20 -1.18 -1.24 -22.35
CA ARG A 20 -2.44 -1.00 -21.64
C ARG A 20 -2.15 -0.39 -20.27
N TYR A 21 -3.00 0.53 -19.83
CA TYR A 21 -2.87 1.19 -18.54
C TYR A 21 -4.18 1.03 -17.76
N HIS A 22 -4.08 0.99 -16.44
CA HIS A 22 -5.22 1.04 -15.53
C HIS A 22 -5.00 2.14 -14.50
N ALA A 23 -6.09 2.77 -14.06
CA ALA A 23 -6.04 3.77 -13.01
C ALA A 23 -5.98 3.08 -11.64
N ARG A 24 -5.13 3.58 -10.76
CA ARG A 24 -5.10 3.21 -9.33
C ARG A 24 -5.20 4.44 -8.47
N VAL A 25 -5.88 4.30 -7.34
CA VAL A 25 -5.94 5.35 -6.33
C VAL A 25 -4.56 5.57 -5.75
N VAL A 26 -4.19 6.84 -5.61
CA VAL A 26 -2.99 7.25 -4.85
C VAL A 26 -3.42 7.45 -3.41
N PRO A 27 -2.98 6.58 -2.47
CA PRO A 27 -3.39 6.69 -1.07
C PRO A 27 -2.80 7.97 -0.45
N THR A 28 -3.65 8.79 0.13
CA THR A 28 -3.28 10.04 0.81
C THR A 28 -2.93 9.82 2.29
N GLY A 29 -3.19 8.62 2.82
CA GLY A 29 -2.91 8.27 4.20
C GLY A 29 -3.71 7.05 4.66
N ARG A 30 -3.60 6.75 5.93
CA ARG A 30 -4.35 5.70 6.62
C ARG A 30 -5.01 6.31 7.85
N ILE A 31 -6.31 6.14 7.99
CA ILE A 31 -7.05 6.50 9.19
C ILE A 31 -7.03 5.30 10.14
N SER A 32 -6.64 5.51 11.38
CA SER A 32 -6.68 4.50 12.44
C SER A 32 -8.07 4.45 13.08
N THR A 33 -8.35 3.37 13.82
CA THR A 33 -9.59 3.25 14.61
C THR A 33 -9.70 4.38 15.64
N ASP A 34 -8.57 4.80 16.23
CA ASP A 34 -8.55 5.90 17.20
C ASP A 34 -8.94 7.23 16.57
N GLN A 35 -8.41 7.54 15.39
CA GLN A 35 -8.77 8.75 14.66
C GLN A 35 -10.25 8.73 14.24
N LEU A 36 -10.73 7.59 13.73
CA LEU A 36 -12.13 7.43 13.37
C LEU A 36 -13.06 7.60 14.58
N ALA A 37 -12.71 7.02 15.74
CA ALA A 37 -13.49 7.17 16.96
C ALA A 37 -13.52 8.63 17.45
N GLN A 38 -12.42 9.38 17.31
CA GLN A 38 -12.39 10.81 17.62
C GLN A 38 -13.27 11.65 16.68
N GLU A 39 -13.31 11.29 15.39
CA GLU A 39 -14.20 11.95 14.42
C GLU A 39 -15.67 11.68 14.75
N ILE A 40 -16.03 10.43 15.04
CA ILE A 40 -17.40 10.04 15.44
C ILE A 40 -17.83 10.76 16.72
N GLN A 41 -16.94 10.88 17.73
CA GLN A 41 -17.24 11.60 18.96
C GLN A 41 -17.63 13.07 18.71
N LYS A 42 -17.08 13.72 17.69
CA LYS A 42 -17.43 15.11 17.35
C LYS A 42 -18.84 15.25 16.77
N GLU A 43 -19.41 14.16 16.24
CA GLU A 43 -20.70 14.15 15.56
C GLU A 43 -21.84 13.55 16.40
N CYS A 44 -21.49 12.88 17.52
CA CYS A 44 -22.48 12.25 18.39
C CYS A 44 -22.08 12.35 19.87
N THR A 45 -22.96 11.91 20.77
CA THR A 45 -22.76 11.95 22.23
C THR A 45 -21.89 10.81 22.77
N LEU A 46 -21.44 9.88 21.92
CA LEU A 46 -20.61 8.75 22.33
C LEU A 46 -19.18 9.20 22.63
N THR A 47 -18.58 8.63 23.66
CA THR A 47 -17.16 8.82 23.94
C THR A 47 -16.30 7.96 23.00
N VAL A 48 -15.01 8.31 22.85
CA VAL A 48 -14.04 7.47 22.11
C VAL A 48 -14.02 6.02 22.62
N SER A 49 -14.16 5.86 23.95
CA SER A 49 -14.19 4.53 24.58
C SER A 49 -15.42 3.74 24.19
N ASP A 50 -16.59 4.38 24.16
CA ASP A 50 -17.84 3.74 23.76
C ASP A 50 -17.79 3.29 22.32
N VAL A 51 -17.29 4.14 21.42
CA VAL A 51 -17.12 3.78 19.99
C VAL A 51 -16.20 2.58 19.83
N LYS A 52 -15.06 2.54 20.54
CA LYS A 52 -14.14 1.39 20.49
C LYS A 52 -14.80 0.13 21.03
N SER A 53 -15.52 0.21 22.12
CA SER A 53 -16.23 -0.93 22.72
C SER A 53 -17.28 -1.50 21.77
N VAL A 54 -18.05 -0.63 21.10
CA VAL A 54 -19.03 -1.04 20.09
C VAL A 54 -18.35 -1.73 18.89
N LEU A 55 -17.22 -1.22 18.42
CA LEU A 55 -16.47 -1.83 17.29
C LEU A 55 -15.90 -3.20 17.67
N ILE A 56 -15.43 -3.38 18.90
CA ILE A 56 -14.96 -4.69 19.41
C ILE A 56 -16.13 -5.67 19.46
N ALA A 57 -17.23 -5.28 20.13
CA ALA A 57 -18.41 -6.12 20.22
C ALA A 57 -18.99 -6.49 18.84
N LEU A 58 -18.97 -5.54 17.89
CA LEU A 58 -19.37 -5.79 16.50
C LEU A 58 -18.48 -6.84 15.85
N ALA A 59 -17.16 -6.73 16.00
CA ALA A 59 -16.21 -7.68 15.42
C ALA A 59 -16.43 -9.09 15.97
N ASP A 60 -16.65 -9.23 17.29
CA ASP A 60 -16.94 -10.51 17.96
C ASP A 60 -18.23 -11.12 17.43
N LYS A 61 -19.31 -10.34 17.33
CA LYS A 61 -20.59 -10.82 16.81
C LYS A 61 -20.53 -11.17 15.31
N MET A 62 -19.76 -10.42 14.54
CA MET A 62 -19.53 -10.78 13.15
C MET A 62 -18.76 -12.10 13.02
N ALA A 63 -17.73 -12.33 13.85
CA ALA A 63 -16.98 -13.58 13.84
C ALA A 63 -17.86 -14.77 14.22
N GLU A 64 -18.74 -14.64 15.22
CA GLU A 64 -19.71 -15.65 15.63
C GLU A 64 -20.64 -16.04 14.47
N HIS A 65 -21.34 -15.07 13.89
CA HIS A 65 -22.29 -15.34 12.82
C HIS A 65 -21.66 -15.83 11.51
N LEU A 66 -20.50 -15.28 11.15
CA LEU A 66 -19.76 -15.74 9.99
C LEU A 66 -19.21 -17.16 10.20
N GLY A 67 -18.81 -17.51 11.43
CA GLY A 67 -18.40 -18.85 11.81
C GLY A 67 -19.52 -19.88 11.70
N GLU A 68 -20.76 -19.47 11.90
CA GLU A 68 -21.97 -20.30 11.66
C GLU A 68 -22.37 -20.37 10.18
N GLY A 69 -21.58 -19.77 9.27
CA GLY A 69 -21.88 -19.74 7.84
C GLY A 69 -22.93 -18.72 7.41
N ARG A 70 -23.36 -17.84 8.33
CA ARG A 70 -24.31 -16.79 8.01
C ARG A 70 -23.65 -15.63 7.27
N LYS A 71 -24.39 -14.93 6.42
CA LYS A 71 -23.99 -13.64 5.84
C LYS A 71 -24.33 -12.54 6.82
N VAL A 72 -23.40 -11.62 7.07
CA VAL A 72 -23.64 -10.43 7.91
C VAL A 72 -23.85 -9.24 6.99
N HIS A 73 -24.95 -8.53 7.16
CA HIS A 73 -25.24 -7.27 6.49
C HIS A 73 -25.21 -6.13 7.49
N LEU A 74 -24.31 -5.19 7.28
CA LEU A 74 -24.30 -3.91 7.97
C LEU A 74 -24.86 -2.85 7.04
N LYS A 75 -26.05 -2.36 7.37
CA LYS A 75 -26.75 -1.32 6.58
C LYS A 75 -25.82 -0.15 6.30
N ASP A 76 -25.85 0.37 5.08
CA ASP A 76 -25.05 1.47 4.57
C ASP A 76 -23.53 1.19 4.48
N ILE A 77 -23.05 0.05 5.00
CA ILE A 77 -21.65 -0.39 4.89
C ILE A 77 -21.53 -1.49 3.84
N GLY A 78 -22.15 -2.64 4.07
CA GLY A 78 -22.10 -3.75 3.10
C GLY A 78 -22.31 -5.13 3.69
N TYR A 79 -22.05 -6.12 2.87
CA TYR A 79 -22.24 -7.54 3.13
C TYR A 79 -20.89 -8.24 3.33
N PHE A 80 -20.85 -9.10 4.32
CA PHE A 80 -19.70 -9.95 4.64
C PHE A 80 -20.10 -11.40 4.52
N GLN A 81 -19.23 -12.23 3.95
CA GLN A 81 -19.45 -13.65 3.76
C GLN A 81 -18.12 -14.40 3.82
N VAL A 82 -18.13 -15.57 4.46
CA VAL A 82 -16.99 -16.51 4.46
C VAL A 82 -16.85 -17.16 3.09
N ASN A 83 -15.62 -17.27 2.62
CA ASN A 83 -15.23 -18.07 1.45
C ASN A 83 -14.40 -19.26 1.92
N LEU A 84 -14.66 -20.41 1.32
CA LEU A 84 -13.92 -21.63 1.55
C LEU A 84 -13.11 -21.98 0.31
N HIS A 85 -12.11 -22.84 0.44
CA HIS A 85 -11.38 -23.45 -0.66
C HIS A 85 -11.08 -24.92 -0.35
N CYS A 86 -10.86 -25.71 -1.38
CA CYS A 86 -10.40 -27.09 -1.24
C CYS A 86 -8.87 -27.12 -1.32
N LYS A 87 -8.22 -27.93 -0.46
CA LYS A 87 -6.76 -28.15 -0.48
C LYS A 87 -6.30 -28.81 -1.76
N GLU A 88 -7.09 -29.77 -2.24
CA GLU A 88 -6.83 -30.58 -3.42
C GLU A 88 -7.89 -30.31 -4.49
N GLU A 89 -7.55 -30.54 -5.73
CA GLU A 89 -8.52 -30.45 -6.84
C GLU A 89 -9.59 -31.50 -6.68
N VAL A 90 -10.86 -31.08 -6.74
CA VAL A 90 -12.03 -31.93 -6.58
C VAL A 90 -12.58 -32.27 -7.93
N HIS A 91 -12.43 -33.53 -8.35
CA HIS A 91 -12.97 -34.03 -9.62
C HIS A 91 -14.37 -34.62 -9.47
N THR A 92 -14.76 -35.11 -8.28
CA THR A 92 -16.09 -35.67 -8.00
C THR A 92 -16.56 -35.27 -6.60
N THR A 93 -17.84 -34.88 -6.47
CA THR A 93 -18.40 -34.39 -5.20
C THR A 93 -18.57 -35.50 -4.14
N HIS A 94 -18.67 -36.78 -4.54
CA HIS A 94 -18.90 -37.89 -3.63
C HIS A 94 -17.64 -38.37 -2.88
N ALA A 95 -16.45 -37.99 -3.32
CA ALA A 95 -15.18 -38.44 -2.75
C ALA A 95 -14.50 -37.39 -1.84
N VAL A 96 -15.11 -36.21 -1.68
CA VAL A 96 -14.49 -35.12 -0.92
C VAL A 96 -14.83 -35.23 0.55
N ARG A 97 -13.81 -35.45 1.38
CA ARG A 97 -13.94 -35.37 2.84
C ARG A 97 -13.96 -33.90 3.28
N SER A 98 -14.69 -33.59 4.34
CA SER A 98 -14.74 -32.23 4.94
C SER A 98 -13.38 -31.68 5.35
N GLU A 99 -12.41 -32.56 5.65
CA GLU A 99 -11.03 -32.23 5.97
C GLU A 99 -10.26 -31.55 4.82
N ASN A 100 -10.75 -31.71 3.57
CA ASN A 100 -10.19 -31.05 2.39
C ASN A 100 -10.69 -29.61 2.20
N VAL A 101 -11.64 -29.16 3.03
CA VAL A 101 -12.24 -27.83 2.91
C VAL A 101 -11.71 -26.94 4.04
N GLU A 102 -11.14 -25.81 3.67
CA GLU A 102 -10.57 -24.84 4.63
C GLU A 102 -11.14 -23.44 4.43
N PHE A 103 -11.02 -22.65 5.50
CA PHE A 103 -11.27 -21.21 5.44
C PHE A 103 -10.27 -20.52 4.50
N LYS A 104 -10.79 -19.76 3.54
CA LYS A 104 -9.98 -18.98 2.61
C LYS A 104 -9.88 -17.52 3.01
N SER A 105 -11.02 -16.88 3.19
CA SER A 105 -11.09 -15.44 3.45
C SER A 105 -12.52 -15.02 3.81
N VAL A 106 -12.67 -13.79 4.27
CA VAL A 106 -13.96 -13.10 4.30
C VAL A 106 -14.03 -12.17 3.10
N SER A 107 -15.10 -12.31 2.29
CA SER A 107 -15.39 -11.37 1.21
C SER A 107 -16.26 -10.22 1.73
N PHE A 108 -15.99 -9.03 1.23
CA PHE A 108 -16.75 -7.82 1.48
C PHE A 108 -17.36 -7.30 0.19
N ARG A 109 -18.65 -6.97 0.22
CA ARG A 109 -19.37 -6.32 -0.87
C ARG A 109 -20.03 -5.06 -0.33
N ALA A 110 -19.55 -3.89 -0.74
CA ALA A 110 -20.09 -2.61 -0.31
C ALA A 110 -21.57 -2.46 -0.66
N ASP A 111 -22.32 -1.83 0.23
CA ASP A 111 -23.73 -1.49 0.01
C ASP A 111 -23.90 -0.42 -1.09
N THR A 112 -25.11 -0.34 -1.62
CA THR A 112 -25.48 0.63 -2.67
C THR A 112 -25.25 2.06 -2.19
N ASN A 113 -25.69 2.39 -0.99
CA ASN A 113 -25.57 3.73 -0.43
C ASN A 113 -24.10 4.18 -0.31
N LEU A 114 -23.21 3.31 0.17
CA LEU A 114 -21.78 3.60 0.23
C LEU A 114 -21.19 3.85 -1.17
N LYS A 115 -21.56 3.02 -2.15
CA LYS A 115 -21.10 3.18 -3.54
C LYS A 115 -21.58 4.49 -4.16
N GLU A 116 -22.83 4.86 -3.94
CA GLU A 116 -23.39 6.09 -4.47
C GLU A 116 -22.76 7.33 -3.85
N SER A 117 -22.47 7.29 -2.55
CA SER A 117 -21.76 8.36 -1.87
C SER A 117 -20.35 8.56 -2.43
N LEU A 118 -19.66 7.47 -2.77
CA LEU A 118 -18.33 7.52 -3.37
C LEU A 118 -18.37 7.97 -4.84
N LYS A 119 -19.40 7.59 -5.61
CA LYS A 119 -19.57 8.02 -7.02
C LYS A 119 -19.70 9.54 -7.17
N LYS A 120 -20.22 10.22 -6.14
CA LYS A 120 -20.37 11.69 -6.13
C LYS A 120 -19.03 12.41 -5.92
N GLN A 121 -17.97 11.73 -5.51
CA GLN A 121 -16.67 12.34 -5.24
C GLN A 121 -15.96 12.72 -6.54
N LYS A 122 -15.32 13.89 -6.53
CA LYS A 122 -14.48 14.33 -7.65
C LYS A 122 -13.26 13.44 -7.76
N ILE A 123 -12.93 13.03 -8.98
CA ILE A 123 -11.75 12.23 -9.29
C ILE A 123 -10.78 13.10 -10.05
N ARG A 124 -9.54 13.19 -9.62
CA ARG A 124 -8.51 13.97 -10.31
C ARG A 124 -7.18 13.20 -10.37
N ARG A 125 -6.41 13.46 -11.40
CA ARG A 125 -5.06 12.89 -11.50
C ARG A 125 -4.16 13.52 -10.46
N SER A 126 -3.40 12.67 -9.76
CA SER A 126 -2.45 13.15 -8.75
C SER A 126 -1.34 13.97 -9.40
N LYS A 127 -0.97 15.07 -8.74
CA LYS A 127 0.21 15.85 -9.13
C LYS A 127 1.51 15.14 -8.69
N ASN A 128 1.44 14.36 -7.62
CA ASN A 128 2.55 13.56 -7.12
C ASN A 128 2.61 12.26 -7.93
N LYS A 129 3.63 12.09 -8.76
CA LYS A 129 3.84 10.86 -9.51
C LYS A 129 4.35 9.77 -8.56
N PRO A 130 3.56 8.72 -8.22
CA PRO A 130 4.01 7.62 -7.36
C PRO A 130 4.94 6.65 -8.09
N HIS A 131 5.36 7.01 -9.30
CA HIS A 131 6.30 6.25 -10.11
C HIS A 131 7.67 6.86 -10.00
N SER A 132 8.68 5.99 -9.95
CA SER A 132 10.05 6.41 -10.17
C SER A 132 10.17 7.12 -11.51
N MET A 133 10.73 8.31 -11.54
CA MET A 133 11.12 8.94 -12.79
C MET A 133 12.29 8.13 -13.39
N PRO A 134 12.23 7.75 -14.69
CA PRO A 134 13.38 7.18 -15.34
C PRO A 134 14.51 8.20 -15.33
N MET A 135 15.59 7.87 -14.65
CA MET A 135 16.82 8.67 -14.61
C MET A 135 17.97 7.80 -15.07
N THR A 136 18.89 8.42 -15.81
CA THR A 136 20.16 7.79 -16.19
C THR A 136 21.10 7.76 -14.98
N GLU A 137 22.10 6.88 -15.01
CA GLU A 137 23.12 6.82 -13.95
C GLU A 137 23.84 8.17 -13.80
N GLN A 138 24.16 8.83 -14.90
CA GLN A 138 24.79 10.16 -14.91
C GLN A 138 23.93 11.21 -14.17
N GLN A 139 22.63 11.25 -14.42
CA GLN A 139 21.72 12.17 -13.73
C GLN A 139 21.60 11.89 -12.23
N ILE A 140 21.74 10.64 -11.83
CA ILE A 140 21.76 10.26 -10.40
C ILE A 140 23.08 10.72 -9.78
N ASP A 141 24.20 10.47 -10.45
CA ASP A 141 25.53 10.88 -9.97
C ASP A 141 25.65 12.41 -9.85
N GLU A 142 25.12 13.19 -10.81
CA GLU A 142 25.05 14.65 -10.72
C GLU A 142 24.29 15.13 -9.49
N LYS A 143 23.08 14.57 -9.25
CA LYS A 143 22.27 14.94 -8.08
C LYS A 143 22.90 14.54 -6.76
N LEU A 144 23.60 13.41 -6.72
CA LEU A 144 24.34 12.99 -5.54
C LEU A 144 25.54 13.89 -5.27
N THR A 145 26.25 14.33 -6.31
CA THR A 145 27.36 15.30 -6.19
C THR A 145 26.84 16.63 -5.64
N GLU A 146 25.74 17.16 -6.15
CA GLU A 146 25.11 18.37 -5.63
C GLU A 146 24.68 18.22 -4.16
N HIS A 147 24.11 17.06 -3.81
CA HIS A 147 23.66 16.79 -2.45
C HIS A 147 24.85 16.73 -1.48
N PHE A 148 25.89 15.98 -1.80
CA PHE A 148 27.03 15.79 -0.94
C PHE A 148 27.95 17.02 -0.85
N ALA A 149 27.83 17.97 -1.77
CA ALA A 149 28.46 19.28 -1.65
C ALA A 149 27.89 20.12 -0.47
N GLN A 150 26.65 19.83 -0.06
CA GLN A 150 25.96 20.57 1.00
C GLN A 150 25.68 19.73 2.24
N ASN A 151 25.57 18.41 2.10
CA ASN A 151 25.15 17.49 3.15
C ASN A 151 26.12 16.32 3.26
N PRO A 152 26.71 16.05 4.44
CA PRO A 152 27.68 14.97 4.60
C PRO A 152 27.07 13.56 4.57
N ILE A 153 25.75 13.45 4.70
CA ILE A 153 25.04 12.17 4.76
C ILE A 153 23.83 12.17 3.82
N LEU A 154 23.44 10.97 3.40
CA LEU A 154 22.26 10.73 2.58
C LEU A 154 21.40 9.64 3.21
N THR A 155 20.13 9.94 3.49
CA THR A 155 19.17 8.90 3.88
C THR A 155 18.42 8.37 2.65
N ARG A 156 17.78 7.21 2.80
CA ARG A 156 16.90 6.70 1.74
C ARG A 156 15.79 7.69 1.37
N ARG A 157 15.28 8.46 2.33
CA ARG A 157 14.24 9.48 2.07
C ARG A 157 14.78 10.62 1.22
N ASP A 158 15.95 11.09 1.53
CA ASP A 158 16.59 12.17 0.77
C ASP A 158 16.82 11.73 -0.68
N PHE A 159 17.33 10.51 -0.88
CA PHE A 159 17.48 9.92 -2.22
C PHE A 159 16.14 9.82 -2.97
N GLN A 160 15.06 9.44 -2.29
CA GLN A 160 13.73 9.39 -2.90
C GLN A 160 13.27 10.77 -3.39
N PHE A 161 13.49 11.83 -2.61
CA PHE A 161 13.16 13.19 -2.99
C PHE A 161 14.06 13.72 -4.10
N LEU A 162 15.37 13.57 -3.94
CA LEU A 162 16.36 14.01 -4.92
C LEU A 162 16.14 13.42 -6.31
N CYS A 163 15.98 12.11 -6.36
CA CYS A 163 15.89 11.36 -7.61
C CYS A 163 14.45 11.05 -8.02
N LEU A 164 13.44 11.55 -7.30
CA LEU A 164 12.01 11.29 -7.53
C LEU A 164 11.72 9.80 -7.70
N GLN A 165 12.30 8.97 -6.82
CA GLN A 165 12.20 7.53 -6.86
C GLN A 165 11.21 6.99 -5.82
N VAL A 166 10.45 5.95 -6.18
CA VAL A 166 9.67 5.20 -5.18
C VAL A 166 10.58 4.35 -4.30
N LYS A 167 10.13 4.01 -3.08
CA LYS A 167 10.93 3.30 -2.08
C LYS A 167 11.65 2.05 -2.61
N SER A 168 10.95 1.20 -3.37
CA SER A 168 11.52 -0.05 -3.90
C SER A 168 12.66 0.21 -4.89
N THR A 169 12.46 1.17 -5.81
CA THR A 169 13.48 1.56 -6.79
C THR A 169 14.66 2.26 -6.11
N ALA A 170 14.40 3.15 -5.16
CA ALA A 170 15.45 3.82 -4.39
C ALA A 170 16.31 2.80 -3.63
N CYS A 171 15.71 1.81 -2.94
CA CYS A 171 16.46 0.76 -2.26
C CYS A 171 17.33 -0.06 -3.22
N ARG A 172 16.83 -0.37 -4.42
CA ARG A 172 17.58 -1.12 -5.44
C ARG A 172 18.78 -0.31 -5.97
N ILE A 173 18.56 0.96 -6.27
CA ILE A 173 19.62 1.85 -6.79
C ILE A 173 20.68 2.09 -5.71
N LEU A 174 20.30 2.42 -4.48
CA LEU A 174 21.22 2.63 -3.37
C LEU A 174 22.07 1.39 -3.08
N ARG A 175 21.48 0.19 -3.16
CA ARG A 175 22.23 -1.07 -3.02
C ARG A 175 23.26 -1.22 -4.15
N LYS A 176 22.86 -0.95 -5.41
CA LYS A 176 23.76 -0.98 -6.55
C LYS A 176 24.93 0.00 -6.39
N LEU A 177 24.68 1.23 -5.92
CA LEU A 177 25.72 2.23 -5.67
C LEU A 177 26.70 1.82 -4.55
N VAL A 178 26.21 1.09 -3.54
CA VAL A 178 27.08 0.49 -2.50
C VAL A 178 27.90 -0.66 -3.07
N GLU A 179 27.33 -1.53 -3.87
CA GLU A 179 28.02 -2.64 -4.55
C GLU A 179 29.08 -2.13 -5.55
N GLU A 180 28.83 -0.99 -6.19
CA GLU A 180 29.79 -0.30 -7.08
C GLU A 180 30.88 0.47 -6.31
N GLY A 181 30.82 0.53 -4.98
CA GLY A 181 31.78 1.27 -4.15
C GLY A 181 31.63 2.78 -4.24
N LYS A 182 30.53 3.31 -4.76
CA LYS A 182 30.26 4.76 -4.83
C LYS A 182 29.73 5.33 -3.52
N LEU A 183 29.01 4.51 -2.75
CA LEU A 183 28.45 4.86 -1.45
C LEU A 183 28.80 3.82 -0.39
N LYS A 184 28.95 4.26 0.83
CA LYS A 184 29.14 3.39 1.99
C LYS A 184 27.99 3.56 2.98
N ASN A 185 27.40 2.45 3.45
CA ASN A 185 26.41 2.49 4.53
C ASN A 185 27.11 2.48 5.88
N ILE A 186 26.96 3.56 6.66
CA ILE A 186 27.57 3.72 7.99
C ILE A 186 26.61 3.38 9.14
N SER A 187 25.40 2.91 8.85
CA SER A 187 24.37 2.61 9.84
C SER A 187 23.78 1.22 9.64
N THR A 188 22.69 0.94 10.35
CA THR A 188 22.06 -0.38 10.33
C THR A 188 21.28 -0.65 9.03
N PRO A 189 21.09 -1.91 8.62
CA PRO A 189 20.30 -2.26 7.44
C PRO A 189 18.84 -1.80 7.49
N ARG A 190 18.28 -1.63 8.70
CA ARG A 190 16.88 -1.16 8.87
C ARG A 190 16.73 0.34 8.62
N ASN A 191 17.72 1.14 9.03
CA ASN A 191 17.76 2.58 8.86
C ASN A 191 19.10 2.98 8.23
N PRO A 192 19.32 2.71 6.95
CA PRO A 192 20.59 2.95 6.30
C PRO A 192 20.86 4.46 6.16
N VAL A 193 22.09 4.85 6.47
CA VAL A 193 22.65 6.18 6.23
C VAL A 193 23.87 6.00 5.37
N TYR A 194 23.91 6.72 4.27
CA TYR A 194 24.95 6.60 3.27
C TYR A 194 25.88 7.82 3.30
N VAL A 195 27.15 7.57 3.09
CA VAL A 195 28.19 8.58 2.86
C VAL A 195 28.89 8.25 1.53
N PRO A 196 29.50 9.25 0.86
CA PRO A 196 30.35 8.97 -0.30
C PRO A 196 31.50 8.03 0.09
N ASP A 197 31.85 7.12 -0.80
CA ASP A 197 33.11 6.38 -0.65
C ASP A 197 34.26 7.15 -1.31
N ASN A 198 35.52 6.77 -0.96
CA ASN A 198 36.71 7.52 -1.36
C ASN A 198 36.78 7.72 -2.88
N GLY A 199 36.88 8.98 -3.30
CA GLY A 199 37.00 9.39 -4.70
C GLY A 199 35.67 9.63 -5.43
N PHE A 200 34.51 9.47 -4.77
CA PHE A 200 33.21 9.75 -5.35
C PHE A 200 32.54 10.96 -4.70
N TYR A 201 31.72 11.68 -5.45
CA TYR A 201 30.84 12.77 -4.99
C TYR A 201 31.52 13.85 -4.13
N GLY A 202 32.81 14.15 -4.40
CA GLY A 202 33.54 15.22 -3.71
C GLY A 202 33.99 14.87 -2.28
N SER A 203 34.05 13.59 -1.93
CA SER A 203 34.72 13.17 -0.69
C SER A 203 36.22 13.54 -0.74
N VAL A 204 36.63 14.41 0.20
CA VAL A 204 38.03 14.76 0.44
C VAL A 204 38.75 13.60 1.15
#